data_dd56642b20939f739126dbc21cb277de
#
_entry.id   dd56642b20939f739126dbc21cb277de
#
_cell.length_a   1.000
_cell.length_b   1.000
_cell.length_c   1.000
_cell.angle_alpha   90.00
_cell.angle_beta   90.00
_cell.angle_gamma   90.00
#
_symmetry.space_group_name_H-M   'P 1'
#
loop_
_entity.id
_entity.type
_entity.pdbx_description
1 polymer ?
#
loop_
_entity_poly.entity_id
_entity_poly.type
_entity_poly.pdbx_seq_one_letter_code
_entity_poly.pdbx_strand_id
1 'polypeptide(L)' 'MIYLRKIDPLRNMARFYVLDLQPTLFGEWALLKEWGRIGRGGQCRCAVFPSRAEAEAALARELRRRERRSYVRVGDGA' A
#
# COMPACT_ATOMS: atom_id res chain seq x y z
N MET A 1 4.12 -7.95 -1.92
CA MET A 1 3.12 -6.92 -2.27
C MET A 1 1.88 -7.14 -1.44
N ILE A 2 1.35 -6.08 -0.88
CA ILE A 2 0.15 -6.14 -0.05
C ILE A 2 -0.96 -5.38 -0.77
N TYR A 3 -2.10 -6.03 -0.95
CA TYR A 3 -3.27 -5.43 -1.55
C TYR A 3 -4.36 -5.27 -0.50
N LEU A 4 -4.88 -4.05 -0.38
CA LEU A 4 -5.96 -3.72 0.54
C LEU A 4 -7.13 -3.15 -0.25
N ARG A 5 -8.34 -3.35 0.25
CA ARG A 5 -9.49 -2.70 -0.37
C ARG A 5 -10.49 -2.28 0.69
N LYS A 6 -11.30 -1.29 0.32
CA LYS A 6 -12.37 -0.78 1.15
C LYS A 6 -13.61 -0.62 0.29
N ILE A 7 -14.63 -1.39 0.60
CA ILE A 7 -15.88 -1.39 -0.16
C ILE A 7 -17.02 -1.05 0.77
N ASP A 8 -17.77 -0.02 0.42
CA ASP A 8 -18.95 0.40 1.17
C ASP A 8 -20.05 0.76 0.16
N PRO A 9 -20.95 -0.20 -0.16
CA PRO A 9 -21.98 0.05 -1.17
C PRO A 9 -22.93 1.18 -0.82
N LEU A 10 -23.18 1.40 0.45
CA LEU A 10 -24.09 2.47 0.91
C LEU A 10 -23.52 3.84 0.59
N ARG A 11 -22.22 3.98 0.55
CA ARG A 11 -21.52 5.23 0.22
C ARG A 11 -20.96 5.24 -1.18
N ASN A 12 -21.30 4.25 -2.00
CA ASN A 12 -20.74 4.09 -3.34
C ASN A 12 -19.22 4.14 -3.32
N MET A 13 -18.62 3.45 -2.35
CA MET A 13 -17.19 3.47 -2.16
C MET A 13 -16.59 2.12 -2.55
N ALA A 14 -15.59 2.14 -3.44
CA ALA A 14 -14.87 0.96 -3.86
C ALA A 14 -13.42 1.39 -4.11
N ARG A 15 -12.57 1.30 -3.07
CA ARG A 15 -11.20 1.80 -3.11
C ARG A 15 -10.21 0.67 -2.94
N PHE A 16 -9.04 0.83 -3.55
CA PHE A 16 -7.92 -0.08 -3.35
C PHE A 16 -6.71 0.67 -2.83
N TYR A 17 -5.79 -0.06 -2.21
CA TYR A 17 -4.51 0.46 -1.76
C TYR A 17 -3.48 -0.65 -1.88
N VAL A 18 -2.37 -0.38 -2.56
CA VAL A 18 -1.28 -1.34 -2.76
C VAL A 18 -0.03 -0.82 -2.08
N LEU A 19 0.65 -1.69 -1.35
CA LEU A 19 1.93 -1.41 -0.72
C LEU A 19 2.95 -2.45 -1.17
N ASP A 20 4.14 -2.00 -1.55
CA ASP A 20 5.20 -2.89 -1.98
C ASP A 20 6.56 -2.34 -1.59
N LEU A 21 7.50 -3.24 -1.29
CA LEU A 21 8.88 -2.90 -1.01
C LEU A 21 9.77 -3.46 -2.09
N GLN A 22 10.67 -2.64 -2.61
CA GLN A 22 11.61 -3.06 -3.64
C GLN A 22 13.00 -2.49 -3.36
N PRO A 23 14.07 -3.29 -3.54
CA PRO A 23 15.41 -2.74 -3.46
C PRO A 23 15.69 -1.87 -4.68
N THR A 24 16.47 -0.81 -4.47
CA THR A 24 16.94 0.01 -5.58
C THR A 24 18.30 -0.48 -6.03
N LEU A 25 18.76 0.04 -7.16
CA LEU A 25 20.09 -0.31 -7.69
C LEU A 25 21.23 0.23 -6.83
N PHE A 26 20.95 1.13 -5.91
CA PHE A 26 21.96 1.83 -5.10
C PHE A 26 21.99 1.36 -3.65
N GLY A 27 21.39 0.19 -3.35
CA GLY A 27 21.41 -0.34 -2.01
C GLY A 27 20.39 0.26 -1.07
N GLU A 28 19.51 1.11 -1.59
CA GLU A 28 18.39 1.67 -0.83
C GLU A 28 17.15 0.81 -1.01
N TRP A 29 16.09 1.15 -0.28
CA TRP A 29 14.81 0.44 -0.38
C TRP A 29 13.69 1.42 -0.66
N ALA A 30 12.85 1.08 -1.62
CA ALA A 30 11.73 1.90 -2.01
C ALA A 30 10.43 1.31 -1.49
N LEU A 31 9.60 2.17 -0.88
CA LEU A 31 8.24 1.82 -0.53
C LEU A 31 7.33 2.42 -1.59
N LEU A 32 6.67 1.55 -2.32
CA LEU A 32 5.76 1.94 -3.40
C LEU A 32 4.33 1.90 -2.88
N LYS A 33 3.60 2.96 -3.15
CA LYS A 33 2.20 3.08 -2.76
C LYS A 33 1.37 3.42 -3.98
N GLU A 34 0.26 2.71 -4.14
CA GLU A 34 -0.70 3.01 -5.21
C GLU A 34 -2.09 2.91 -4.62
N TRP A 35 -2.95 3.86 -4.94
CA TRP A 35 -4.31 3.87 -4.41
C TRP A 35 -5.25 4.52 -5.41
N GLY A 36 -6.54 4.21 -5.27
CA GLY A 36 -7.54 4.78 -6.15
C GLY A 36 -8.86 4.05 -6.04
N ARG A 37 -9.69 4.26 -7.04
CA ARG A 37 -10.96 3.56 -7.15
C ARG A 37 -10.77 2.26 -7.91
N ILE A 38 -11.36 1.18 -7.42
CA ILE A 38 -11.30 -0.13 -8.07
C ILE A 38 -11.86 -0.02 -9.48
N GLY A 39 -11.11 -0.56 -10.44
CA GLY A 39 -11.48 -0.53 -11.85
C GLY A 39 -11.04 0.70 -12.61
N ARG A 40 -10.33 1.62 -11.94
CA ARG A 40 -9.78 2.82 -12.57
C ARG A 40 -8.29 2.95 -12.26
N GLY A 41 -7.60 3.78 -13.04
CA GLY A 41 -6.22 4.12 -12.75
C GLY A 41 -6.12 4.86 -11.42
N GLY A 42 -5.05 4.59 -10.68
CA GLY A 42 -4.84 5.19 -9.38
C GLY A 42 -3.67 6.17 -9.37
N GLN A 43 -3.40 6.70 -8.20
CA GLN A 43 -2.23 7.53 -7.96
C GLN A 43 -1.12 6.65 -7.40
N CYS A 44 0.12 7.02 -7.71
CA CYS A 44 1.30 6.31 -7.23
C CYS A 44 2.23 7.25 -6.50
N ARG A 45 2.88 6.73 -5.47
CA ARG A 45 3.91 7.48 -4.76
C ARG A 45 5.01 6.53 -4.32
N CYS A 46 6.25 7.02 -4.37
CA CYS A 46 7.41 6.24 -3.99
C CYS A 46 8.20 7.00 -2.94
N ALA A 47 8.59 6.33 -1.87
CA ALA A 47 9.50 6.88 -0.86
C ALA A 47 10.70 5.98 -0.75
N VAL A 48 11.90 6.56 -0.65
CA VAL A 48 13.15 5.82 -0.61
C VAL A 48 13.76 5.93 0.78
N PHE A 49 14.25 4.81 1.31
CA PHE A 49 14.84 4.71 2.63
C PHE A 49 16.24 4.10 2.53
N PRO A 50 17.16 4.54 3.40
CA PRO A 50 18.54 4.05 3.32
C PRO A 50 18.70 2.59 3.70
N SER A 51 17.74 1.98 4.40
CA SER A 51 17.83 0.59 4.80
C SER A 51 16.49 -0.11 4.67
N ARG A 52 16.56 -1.44 4.57
CA ARG A 52 15.35 -2.27 4.53
C ARG A 52 14.54 -2.12 5.82
N ALA A 53 15.21 -2.07 6.96
CA ALA A 53 14.53 -1.96 8.25
C ALA A 53 13.69 -0.69 8.34
N GLU A 54 14.20 0.44 7.85
CA GLU A 54 13.46 1.69 7.84
C GLU A 54 12.28 1.64 6.88
N ALA A 55 12.48 1.02 5.71
CA ALA A 55 11.40 0.86 4.74
C ALA A 55 10.30 -0.05 5.29
N GLU A 56 10.68 -1.15 5.96
CA GLU A 56 9.70 -2.04 6.57
C GLU A 56 8.93 -1.37 7.70
N ALA A 57 9.59 -0.53 8.48
CA ALA A 57 8.91 0.23 9.52
C ALA A 57 7.89 1.21 8.93
N ALA A 58 8.24 1.85 7.82
CA ALA A 58 7.35 2.75 7.12
C ALA A 58 6.15 1.99 6.53
N LEU A 59 6.41 0.81 5.96
CA LEU A 59 5.34 -0.07 5.45
C LEU A 59 4.37 -0.44 6.56
N ALA A 60 4.88 -0.85 7.71
CA ALA A 60 4.05 -1.26 8.83
C ALA A 60 3.17 -0.11 9.33
N ARG A 61 3.72 1.11 9.38
CA ARG A 61 2.95 2.29 9.79
C ARG A 61 1.82 2.57 8.80
N GLU A 62 2.11 2.49 7.51
CA GLU A 62 1.13 2.75 6.48
C GLU A 62 0.02 1.69 6.51
N LEU A 63 0.40 0.42 6.69
CA LEU A 63 -0.55 -0.68 6.78
C LEU A 63 -1.52 -0.48 7.95
N ARG A 64 -0.99 -0.15 9.13
CA ARG A 64 -1.83 0.11 10.30
C ARG A 64 -2.77 1.28 10.07
N ARG A 65 -2.28 2.33 9.41
CA ARG A 65 -3.11 3.50 9.10
C ARG A 65 -4.27 3.13 8.20
N ARG A 66 -4.01 2.32 7.17
CA ARG A 66 -5.07 1.89 6.25
C ARG A 66 -6.07 0.97 6.94
N GLU A 67 -5.60 0.07 7.78
CA GLU A 67 -6.49 -0.84 8.51
C GLU A 67 -7.38 -0.08 9.50
N ARG A 68 -6.88 0.96 10.12
CA ARG A 68 -7.70 1.83 10.98
C ARG A 68 -8.80 2.54 10.21
N ARG A 69 -8.62 2.75 8.93
CA ARG A 69 -9.61 3.39 8.06
C ARG A 69 -10.49 2.36 7.35
N SER A 70 -10.56 1.17 7.91
CA SER A 70 -11.44 0.09 7.45
C SER A 70 -11.03 -0.54 6.12
N TYR A 71 -9.78 -0.36 5.70
CA TYR A 71 -9.23 -1.15 4.61
C TYR A 71 -8.98 -2.57 5.10
N VAL A 72 -9.30 -3.54 4.27
CA VAL A 72 -9.16 -4.95 4.58
C VAL A 72 -8.12 -5.56 3.64
N ARG A 73 -7.20 -6.33 4.20
CA ARG A 73 -6.19 -7.02 3.40
C ARG A 73 -6.85 -8.11 2.59
N VAL A 74 -6.60 -8.11 1.27
CA VAL A 74 -7.09 -9.14 0.37
C VAL A 74 -6.00 -10.20 0.26
N GLY A 75 -6.37 -11.47 0.31
CA GLY A 75 -5.48 -12.60 0.37
C GLY A 75 -4.31 -12.53 -0.58
N ASP A 76 -3.22 -11.95 -0.11
CA ASP A 76 -2.03 -11.72 -0.88
C ASP A 76 -1.24 -13.02 -1.04
N GLY A 77 -0.92 -13.34 -2.23
CA GLY A 77 -0.15 -14.52 -2.51
C GLY A 77 -0.82 -15.82 -2.07
N ALA A 78 -2.02 -15.72 -1.63
CA ALA A 78 -2.78 -16.91 -1.29
C ALA A 78 -3.33 -17.52 -2.56
#